data_6f2c242dbb6b97893550b2e6f67924cc
#
_entry.id   6f2c242dbb6b97893550b2e6f67924cc
#
_cell.length_a   1.000
_cell.length_b   1.000
_cell.length_c   1.000
_cell.angle_alpha   90.00
_cell.angle_beta   90.00
_cell.angle_gamma   90.00
#
_symmetry.space_group_name_H-M   'P 1'
#
loop_
_entity.id
_entity.type
_entity.pdbx_description
1 polymer ?
#
loop_
_entity_poly.entity_id
_entity_poly.type
_entity_poly.pdbx_seq_one_letter_code
_entity_poly.pdbx_strand_id
1 'polypeptide(L)'
;WGEVFGSVAEEIFSAYYISRYVNRVAQAGKKEYPLPMTANCWLDKGGEPGTYPSGGPVSRMYEVWQYGAPCIDLHTPDIYVHDFCNICDEYTRRGKPLMIPECSTHSYSGPRMLYTVGHYHALCYAPFGFENMGQPFTGTQGYLFGMDVTDPLLITPQNTAEYGWYGRTLNSLMPLLGERYGTKNLQAVCSERKDQCAMNFGKFTVYAIVEHLSLIHISEP
;
A
#
# COMPACT_ATOMS: atom_id res chain seq x y z
N TRP A 1 7.87 28.01 14.71
CA TRP A 1 7.12 26.80 14.33
C TRP A 1 5.83 26.69 15.14
N GLY A 2 5.89 26.69 16.47
CA GLY A 2 4.71 26.55 17.33
C GLY A 2 3.62 27.61 17.11
N GLU A 3 4.01 28.86 16.88
CA GLU A 3 3.08 29.96 16.58
C GLU A 3 2.28 29.75 15.27
N VAL A 4 2.89 29.05 14.29
CA VAL A 4 2.28 28.82 12.96
C VAL A 4 1.54 27.49 12.90
N PHE A 5 2.12 26.44 13.46
CA PHE A 5 1.64 25.05 13.28
C PHE A 5 1.03 24.44 14.55
N GLY A 6 1.03 25.16 15.68
CA GLY A 6 0.41 24.71 16.92
C GLY A 6 0.97 23.35 17.41
N SER A 7 0.08 22.45 17.78
CA SER A 7 0.43 21.14 18.36
C SER A 7 1.16 20.18 17.40
N VAL A 8 1.07 20.39 16.09
CA VAL A 8 1.77 19.54 15.11
C VAL A 8 3.14 20.09 14.70
N ALA A 9 3.58 21.19 15.30
CA ALA A 9 4.80 21.89 14.92
C ALA A 9 6.07 21.00 15.02
N GLU A 10 6.18 20.19 16.06
CA GLU A 10 7.37 19.34 16.28
C GLU A 10 7.46 18.23 15.22
N GLU A 11 6.33 17.65 14.85
CA GLU A 11 6.32 16.63 13.81
C GLU A 11 6.62 17.23 12.43
N ILE A 12 6.01 18.39 12.10
CA ILE A 12 6.30 19.10 10.85
C ILE A 12 7.78 19.52 10.79
N PHE A 13 8.33 20.00 11.90
CA PHE A 13 9.75 20.34 11.99
C PHE A 13 10.64 19.13 11.69
N SER A 14 10.37 18.00 12.33
CA SER A 14 11.10 16.76 12.12
C SER A 14 10.97 16.26 10.68
N ALA A 15 9.74 16.19 10.16
CA ALA A 15 9.46 15.77 8.79
C ALA A 15 10.17 16.65 7.76
N TYR A 16 10.18 17.96 7.96
CA TYR A 16 10.85 18.90 7.07
C TYR A 16 12.36 18.66 7.01
N TYR A 17 13.03 18.56 8.14
CA TYR A 17 14.49 18.39 8.14
C TYR A 17 14.92 16.98 7.69
N ILE A 18 14.19 15.95 8.08
CA ILE A 18 14.45 14.57 7.65
C ILE A 18 14.25 14.47 6.13
N SER A 19 13.15 14.99 5.59
CA SER A 19 12.88 14.96 4.15
C SER A 19 13.97 15.70 3.36
N ARG A 20 14.43 16.84 3.82
CA ARG A 20 15.53 17.58 3.18
C ARG A 20 16.86 16.81 3.18
N TYR A 21 17.16 16.10 4.28
CA TYR A 21 18.33 15.22 4.30
C TYR A 21 18.18 14.09 3.30
N VAL A 22 17.04 13.40 3.31
CA VAL A 22 16.74 12.31 2.36
C VAL A 22 16.81 12.81 0.92
N ASN A 23 16.29 14.00 0.63
CA ASN A 23 16.39 14.61 -0.70
C ASN A 23 17.84 14.78 -1.18
N ARG A 24 18.74 15.21 -0.31
CA ARG A 24 20.16 15.37 -0.67
C ARG A 24 20.79 14.03 -1.04
N VAL A 25 20.49 12.98 -0.29
CA VAL A 25 20.96 11.62 -0.57
C VAL A 25 20.40 11.13 -1.89
N ALA A 26 19.08 11.24 -2.08
CA ALA A 26 18.39 10.83 -3.31
C ALA A 26 18.91 11.61 -4.54
N GLN A 27 19.14 12.91 -4.40
CA GLN A 27 19.70 13.73 -5.47
C GLN A 27 21.12 13.29 -5.86
N ALA A 28 21.95 12.95 -4.88
CA ALA A 28 23.29 12.42 -5.15
C ALA A 28 23.22 11.08 -5.88
N GLY A 29 22.36 10.15 -5.44
CA GLY A 29 22.15 8.87 -6.11
C GLY A 29 21.65 9.01 -7.54
N LYS A 30 20.67 9.90 -7.79
CA LYS A 30 20.15 10.15 -9.15
C LYS A 30 21.16 10.77 -10.11
N LYS A 31 22.19 11.44 -9.60
CA LYS A 31 23.30 11.94 -10.44
C LYS A 31 24.18 10.80 -10.97
N GLU A 32 24.37 9.76 -10.16
CA GLU A 32 25.15 8.59 -10.56
C GLU A 32 24.33 7.66 -11.45
N TYR A 33 23.05 7.42 -11.06
CA TYR A 33 22.15 6.56 -11.82
C TYR A 33 20.69 7.06 -11.69
N PRO A 34 20.10 7.60 -12.77
CA PRO A 34 18.83 8.31 -12.72
C PRO A 34 17.61 7.38 -12.68
N LEU A 35 17.54 6.53 -11.66
CA LEU A 35 16.34 5.69 -11.40
C LEU A 35 15.30 6.43 -10.57
N PRO A 36 14.02 6.07 -10.71
CA PRO A 36 13.00 6.44 -9.73
C PRO A 36 13.39 5.99 -8.32
N MET A 37 13.16 6.87 -7.35
CA MET A 37 13.44 6.59 -5.94
C MET A 37 12.16 6.62 -5.13
N THR A 38 12.04 5.68 -4.21
CA THR A 38 10.90 5.57 -3.29
C THR A 38 11.36 5.75 -1.85
N ALA A 39 10.43 6.12 -0.99
CA ALA A 39 10.62 6.10 0.44
C ALA A 39 9.53 5.25 1.08
N ASN A 40 9.92 4.22 1.83
CA ASN A 40 9.01 3.42 2.63
C ASN A 40 8.35 4.29 3.70
N CYS A 41 7.07 4.11 3.87
CA CYS A 41 6.25 4.92 4.76
C CYS A 41 5.71 4.06 5.90
N TRP A 42 6.04 4.43 7.12
CA TRP A 42 5.34 3.93 8.28
C TRP A 42 3.90 4.46 8.31
N LEU A 43 3.05 3.84 9.12
CA LEU A 43 1.66 4.24 9.28
C LEU A 43 1.49 4.93 10.63
N ASP A 44 0.82 6.10 10.66
CA ASP A 44 0.50 6.79 11.91
C ASP A 44 -0.67 6.15 12.68
N LYS A 45 -1.51 5.36 11.97
CA LYS A 45 -2.67 4.64 12.53
C LYS A 45 -3.60 5.53 13.37
N GLY A 46 -3.64 6.84 13.06
CA GLY A 46 -4.37 7.82 13.88
C GLY A 46 -3.73 8.12 15.24
N GLY A 47 -2.48 7.70 15.46
CA GLY A 47 -1.75 7.93 16.70
C GLY A 47 -1.24 9.36 16.85
N GLU A 48 -0.85 9.69 18.09
CA GLU A 48 -0.20 10.96 18.38
C GLU A 48 1.29 10.90 18.02
N PRO A 49 1.90 12.04 17.59
CA PRO A 49 3.32 12.11 17.34
C PRO A 49 4.15 11.57 18.53
N GLY A 50 5.12 10.71 18.23
CA GLY A 50 5.93 10.02 19.24
C GLY A 50 5.44 8.60 19.57
N THR A 51 4.20 8.22 19.20
CA THR A 51 3.70 6.84 19.34
C THR A 51 4.01 5.98 18.10
N TYR A 52 4.51 6.60 17.07
CA TYR A 52 5.03 6.00 15.83
C TYR A 52 6.31 6.74 15.41
N PRO A 53 7.10 6.29 14.42
CA PRO A 53 8.26 7.00 13.89
C PRO A 53 7.89 8.35 13.27
N SER A 54 7.70 9.36 14.14
CA SER A 54 7.27 10.71 13.75
C SER A 54 8.36 11.43 12.96
N GLY A 55 7.94 12.23 11.98
CA GLY A 55 8.84 12.90 11.06
C GLY A 55 9.18 12.08 9.80
N GLY A 56 8.79 10.79 9.75
CA GLY A 56 8.82 9.98 8.55
C GLY A 56 7.72 10.36 7.54
N PRO A 57 7.71 9.72 6.35
CA PRO A 57 6.73 10.02 5.29
C PRO A 57 5.37 9.37 5.54
N VAL A 58 4.81 9.51 6.72
CA VAL A 58 3.44 9.09 7.03
C VAL A 58 2.42 9.91 6.23
N SER A 59 1.20 9.41 6.05
CA SER A 59 0.24 10.02 5.13
C SER A 59 -0.09 11.48 5.49
N ARG A 60 -0.15 11.81 6.78
CA ARG A 60 -0.40 13.18 7.26
C ARG A 60 0.77 14.15 7.04
N MET A 61 2.00 13.65 6.86
CA MET A 61 3.19 14.44 6.54
C MET A 61 3.55 14.42 5.05
N TYR A 62 2.70 13.87 4.22
CA TYR A 62 2.96 13.68 2.79
C TYR A 62 3.36 14.97 2.08
N GLU A 63 2.65 16.07 2.30
CA GLU A 63 2.92 17.36 1.66
C GLU A 63 4.26 17.95 2.12
N VAL A 64 4.60 17.80 3.38
CA VAL A 64 5.88 18.24 3.95
C VAL A 64 7.02 17.47 3.28
N TRP A 65 6.87 16.16 3.13
CA TRP A 65 7.84 15.31 2.47
C TRP A 65 7.94 15.59 0.97
N GLN A 66 6.82 15.80 0.30
CA GLN A 66 6.81 16.14 -1.12
C GLN A 66 7.54 17.48 -1.38
N TYR A 67 7.38 18.45 -0.48
CA TYR A 67 8.10 19.72 -0.56
C TYR A 67 9.57 19.57 -0.20
N GLY A 68 9.90 18.86 0.89
CA GLY A 68 11.26 18.70 1.38
C GLY A 68 12.13 17.74 0.57
N ALA A 69 11.52 16.73 -0.04
CA ALA A 69 12.20 15.67 -0.80
C ALA A 69 11.65 15.48 -2.23
N PRO A 70 11.72 16.50 -3.10
CA PRO A 70 11.22 16.39 -4.48
C PRO A 70 11.94 15.33 -5.34
N CYS A 71 13.09 14.82 -4.92
CA CYS A 71 13.79 13.72 -5.59
C CYS A 71 13.21 12.33 -5.24
N ILE A 72 12.31 12.23 -4.26
CA ILE A 72 11.57 11.02 -4.00
C ILE A 72 10.33 11.01 -4.89
N ASP A 73 10.23 10.02 -5.77
CA ASP A 73 9.17 9.93 -6.78
C ASP A 73 7.87 9.38 -6.21
N LEU A 74 7.98 8.41 -5.27
CA LEU A 74 6.84 7.77 -4.63
C LEU A 74 7.06 7.59 -3.12
N HIS A 75 6.01 7.82 -2.36
CA HIS A 75 5.88 7.41 -0.97
C HIS A 75 5.12 6.08 -0.94
N THR A 76 5.72 5.06 -0.36
CA THR A 76 5.31 3.66 -0.52
C THR A 76 5.01 3.06 0.86
N PRO A 77 3.72 2.83 1.21
CA PRO A 77 3.33 2.38 2.53
C PRO A 77 3.72 0.93 2.80
N ASP A 78 4.23 0.66 4.01
CA ASP A 78 4.46 -0.67 4.56
C ASP A 78 3.21 -1.09 5.34
N ILE A 79 2.40 -2.03 4.79
CA ILE A 79 1.06 -2.28 5.29
C ILE A 79 0.96 -3.62 6.04
N TYR A 80 0.97 -3.53 7.37
CA TYR A 80 0.84 -4.69 8.28
C TYR A 80 -0.44 -4.64 9.13
N VAL A 81 -1.38 -3.76 8.78
CA VAL A 81 -2.60 -3.55 9.55
C VAL A 81 -3.85 -4.01 8.80
N HIS A 82 -4.96 -4.11 9.55
CA HIS A 82 -6.22 -4.55 8.98
C HIS A 82 -6.85 -3.49 8.06
N ASP A 83 -6.71 -2.21 8.38
CA ASP A 83 -7.29 -1.08 7.64
C ASP A 83 -6.61 -0.82 6.28
N PHE A 84 -6.52 -1.86 5.48
CA PHE A 84 -5.73 -1.90 4.25
C PHE A 84 -6.24 -0.93 3.17
N CYS A 85 -7.55 -0.96 2.91
CA CYS A 85 -8.14 -0.18 1.81
C CYS A 85 -8.04 1.33 2.06
N ASN A 86 -8.29 1.78 3.30
CA ASN A 86 -8.19 3.19 3.64
C ASN A 86 -6.75 3.70 3.50
N ILE A 87 -5.76 2.89 3.89
CA ILE A 87 -4.35 3.25 3.69
C ILE A 87 -4.02 3.36 2.21
N CYS A 88 -4.45 2.40 1.38
CA CYS A 88 -4.23 2.48 -0.06
C CYS A 88 -4.85 3.75 -0.66
N ASP A 89 -6.05 4.14 -0.22
CA ASP A 89 -6.71 5.38 -0.64
C ASP A 89 -5.91 6.62 -0.22
N GLU A 90 -5.37 6.64 0.99
CA GLU A 90 -4.57 7.77 1.47
C GLU A 90 -3.34 8.02 0.59
N TYR A 91 -2.67 6.95 0.16
CA TYR A 91 -1.46 7.07 -0.66
C TYR A 91 -1.75 7.28 -2.15
N THR A 92 -2.97 7.03 -2.62
CA THR A 92 -3.39 7.26 -4.02
C THR A 92 -4.20 8.54 -4.22
N ARG A 93 -4.74 9.15 -3.16
CA ARG A 93 -5.63 10.33 -3.23
C ARG A 93 -5.07 11.54 -3.98
N ARG A 94 -3.75 11.58 -4.22
CA ARG A 94 -3.05 12.66 -4.94
C ARG A 94 -2.73 12.30 -6.39
N GLY A 95 -3.36 11.25 -6.93
CA GLY A 95 -3.14 10.77 -8.30
C GLY A 95 -1.78 10.12 -8.52
N LYS A 96 -1.08 9.74 -7.45
CA LYS A 96 0.15 8.94 -7.54
C LYS A 96 -0.20 7.47 -7.65
N PRO A 97 0.58 6.68 -8.41
CA PRO A 97 0.38 5.23 -8.45
C PRO A 97 0.68 4.61 -7.08
N LEU A 98 -0.03 3.54 -6.75
CA LEU A 98 0.22 2.76 -5.55
C LEU A 98 1.43 1.84 -5.77
N MET A 99 2.31 1.78 -4.78
CA MET A 99 3.36 0.79 -4.68
C MET A 99 3.44 0.33 -3.23
N ILE A 100 3.28 -0.97 -2.98
CA ILE A 100 3.36 -1.58 -1.66
C ILE A 100 4.61 -2.46 -1.63
N PRO A 101 5.76 -1.91 -1.20
CA PRO A 101 7.04 -2.62 -1.21
C PRO A 101 7.14 -3.62 -0.07
N GLU A 102 6.27 -3.46 0.94
CA GLU A 102 6.29 -4.28 2.14
C GLU A 102 4.88 -4.44 2.71
N CYS A 103 4.46 -5.69 2.90
CA CYS A 103 3.20 -5.99 3.55
C CYS A 103 3.26 -7.36 4.24
N SER A 104 2.24 -7.65 5.06
CA SER A 104 2.15 -8.91 5.80
C SER A 104 1.87 -10.11 4.90
N THR A 105 2.36 -11.29 5.33
CA THR A 105 2.09 -12.60 4.73
C THR A 105 0.91 -13.32 5.39
N HIS A 106 -0.07 -12.59 5.93
CA HIS A 106 -1.27 -13.18 6.55
C HIS A 106 -2.28 -13.69 5.51
N SER A 107 -3.35 -14.33 5.96
CA SER A 107 -4.35 -15.01 5.12
C SER A 107 -5.03 -14.14 4.06
N TYR A 108 -5.03 -12.81 4.22
CA TYR A 108 -5.59 -11.87 3.23
C TYR A 108 -4.59 -11.40 2.17
N SER A 109 -3.33 -11.83 2.22
CA SER A 109 -2.30 -11.37 1.27
C SER A 109 -2.67 -11.66 -0.18
N GLY A 110 -3.15 -12.84 -0.48
CA GLY A 110 -3.55 -13.22 -1.84
C GLY A 110 -4.71 -12.39 -2.38
N PRO A 111 -5.86 -12.33 -1.69
CA PRO A 111 -6.96 -11.46 -2.07
C PRO A 111 -6.58 -9.97 -2.21
N ARG A 112 -5.78 -9.44 -1.27
CA ARG A 112 -5.29 -8.06 -1.34
C ARG A 112 -4.40 -7.79 -2.55
N MET A 113 -3.57 -8.76 -2.95
CA MET A 113 -2.79 -8.69 -4.17
C MET A 113 -3.68 -8.52 -5.41
N LEU A 114 -4.73 -9.34 -5.56
CA LEU A 114 -5.68 -9.20 -6.66
C LEU A 114 -6.39 -7.84 -6.65
N TYR A 115 -6.82 -7.41 -5.46
CA TYR A 115 -7.51 -6.14 -5.31
C TYR A 115 -6.61 -4.95 -5.66
N THR A 116 -5.36 -4.93 -5.21
CA THR A 116 -4.43 -3.84 -5.52
C THR A 116 -4.11 -3.75 -7.01
N VAL A 117 -3.96 -4.88 -7.68
CA VAL A 117 -3.77 -4.92 -9.13
C VAL A 117 -4.99 -4.40 -9.87
N GLY A 118 -6.18 -4.88 -9.51
CA GLY A 118 -7.40 -4.59 -10.25
C GLY A 118 -8.04 -3.24 -9.93
N HIS A 119 -7.90 -2.73 -8.72
CA HIS A 119 -8.53 -1.49 -8.27
C HIS A 119 -7.56 -0.29 -8.34
N TYR A 120 -6.37 -0.44 -7.76
CA TYR A 120 -5.40 0.65 -7.69
C TYR A 120 -4.41 0.65 -8.84
N HIS A 121 -4.38 -0.38 -9.66
CA HIS A 121 -3.35 -0.58 -10.69
C HIS A 121 -1.95 -0.45 -10.10
N ALA A 122 -1.72 -1.14 -8.97
CA ALA A 122 -0.52 -0.99 -8.18
C ALA A 122 0.73 -1.44 -8.94
N LEU A 123 1.81 -0.67 -8.82
CA LEU A 123 3.11 -0.99 -9.44
C LEU A 123 3.80 -2.18 -8.79
N CYS A 124 3.53 -2.40 -7.50
CA CYS A 124 4.10 -3.48 -6.72
C CYS A 124 3.18 -3.86 -5.57
N TYR A 125 3.15 -5.15 -5.25
CA TYR A 125 2.60 -5.71 -4.01
C TYR A 125 3.56 -6.79 -3.54
N ALA A 126 4.35 -6.51 -2.51
CA ALA A 126 5.42 -7.39 -2.06
C ALA A 126 5.26 -7.81 -0.60
N PRO A 127 4.77 -9.03 -0.33
CA PRO A 127 4.78 -9.58 1.02
C PRO A 127 6.21 -9.71 1.55
N PHE A 128 6.45 -9.16 2.74
CA PHE A 128 7.77 -9.18 3.36
C PHE A 128 8.09 -10.58 3.92
N GLY A 129 9.30 -11.06 3.66
CA GLY A 129 9.69 -12.41 4.05
C GLY A 129 8.92 -13.48 3.28
N PHE A 130 8.71 -13.28 1.98
CA PHE A 130 7.96 -14.17 1.10
C PHE A 130 8.42 -15.63 1.20
N GLU A 131 9.71 -15.87 1.42
CA GLU A 131 10.30 -17.18 1.64
C GLU A 131 9.79 -17.89 2.90
N ASN A 132 9.25 -17.14 3.86
CA ASN A 132 8.65 -17.68 5.09
C ASN A 132 7.12 -17.75 5.02
N MET A 133 6.52 -17.54 3.86
CA MET A 133 5.07 -17.59 3.69
C MET A 133 4.51 -18.95 4.17
N GLY A 134 3.40 -18.90 4.89
CA GLY A 134 2.79 -20.09 5.50
C GLY A 134 3.33 -20.42 6.90
N GLN A 135 4.36 -19.70 7.36
CA GLN A 135 4.84 -19.84 8.74
C GLN A 135 4.10 -18.86 9.66
N PRO A 136 3.79 -19.27 10.90
CA PRO A 136 3.18 -18.38 11.88
C PRO A 136 4.14 -17.24 12.24
N PHE A 137 3.60 -16.06 12.49
CA PHE A 137 4.38 -14.95 13.01
C PHE A 137 4.85 -15.23 14.43
N THR A 138 6.09 -14.83 14.74
CA THR A 138 6.60 -14.78 16.11
C THR A 138 6.16 -13.49 16.80
N GLY A 139 6.11 -13.49 18.14
CA GLY A 139 5.82 -12.26 18.89
C GLY A 139 6.81 -11.13 18.59
N THR A 140 8.09 -11.45 18.35
CA THR A 140 9.11 -10.48 17.95
C THR A 140 8.80 -9.85 16.58
N GLN A 141 8.41 -10.65 15.60
CA GLN A 141 7.99 -10.12 14.29
C GLN A 141 6.76 -9.23 14.42
N GLY A 142 5.75 -9.66 15.18
CA GLY A 142 4.57 -8.84 15.44
C GLY A 142 4.92 -7.48 16.05
N TYR A 143 5.83 -7.47 17.02
CA TYR A 143 6.32 -6.22 17.63
C TYR A 143 7.05 -5.34 16.60
N LEU A 144 8.02 -5.91 15.87
CA LEU A 144 8.81 -5.16 14.87
C LEU A 144 7.94 -4.55 13.77
N PHE A 145 6.92 -5.26 13.31
CA PHE A 145 6.02 -4.78 12.27
C PHE A 145 4.84 -3.95 12.80
N GLY A 146 4.78 -3.72 14.10
CA GLY A 146 3.69 -2.98 14.74
C GLY A 146 2.33 -3.64 14.54
N MET A 147 2.28 -4.97 14.43
CA MET A 147 1.06 -5.75 14.25
C MET A 147 0.37 -5.97 15.59
N ASP A 148 -0.95 -5.98 15.58
CA ASP A 148 -1.72 -6.51 16.71
C ASP A 148 -1.67 -8.04 16.68
N VAL A 149 -0.80 -8.61 17.52
CA VAL A 149 -0.63 -10.07 17.63
C VAL A 149 -1.81 -10.76 18.31
N THR A 150 -2.80 -10.01 18.78
CA THR A 150 -4.06 -10.56 19.33
C THR A 150 -5.16 -10.66 18.27
N ASP A 151 -4.98 -10.05 17.09
CA ASP A 151 -5.91 -10.14 15.98
C ASP A 151 -5.66 -11.42 15.17
N PRO A 152 -6.58 -12.41 15.23
CA PRO A 152 -6.42 -13.66 14.50
C PRO A 152 -6.24 -13.47 12.99
N LEU A 153 -6.83 -12.41 12.43
CA LEU A 153 -6.75 -12.14 10.99
C LEU A 153 -5.35 -11.71 10.56
N LEU A 154 -4.62 -11.02 11.45
CA LEU A 154 -3.27 -10.54 11.17
C LEU A 154 -2.19 -11.60 11.44
N ILE A 155 -2.45 -12.54 12.35
CA ILE A 155 -1.48 -13.59 12.72
C ILE A 155 -1.69 -14.91 11.98
N THR A 156 -2.86 -15.12 11.35
CA THR A 156 -3.11 -16.33 10.56
C THR A 156 -2.30 -16.29 9.27
N PRO A 157 -1.31 -17.19 9.10
CA PRO A 157 -0.46 -17.15 7.93
C PRO A 157 -1.23 -17.51 6.66
N GLN A 158 -0.83 -16.91 5.54
CA GLN A 158 -1.36 -17.24 4.22
C GLN A 158 -0.98 -18.68 3.86
N ASN A 159 -1.94 -19.47 3.42
CA ASN A 159 -1.67 -20.77 2.84
C ASN A 159 -0.86 -20.62 1.54
N THR A 160 0.31 -21.27 1.46
CA THR A 160 1.24 -21.13 0.33
C THR A 160 0.65 -21.64 -0.99
N ALA A 161 -0.10 -22.74 -0.96
CA ALA A 161 -0.73 -23.29 -2.17
C ALA A 161 -1.81 -22.34 -2.71
N GLU A 162 -2.60 -21.76 -1.80
CA GLU A 162 -3.62 -20.76 -2.12
C GLU A 162 -2.99 -19.49 -2.67
N TYR A 163 -1.95 -18.96 -2.03
CA TYR A 163 -1.23 -17.79 -2.54
C TYR A 163 -0.65 -18.05 -3.94
N GLY A 164 -0.07 -19.23 -4.13
CA GLY A 164 0.40 -19.68 -5.44
C GLY A 164 -0.71 -19.72 -6.50
N TRP A 165 -1.94 -20.04 -6.10
CA TRP A 165 -3.11 -19.96 -7.00
C TRP A 165 -3.39 -18.52 -7.43
N TYR A 166 -3.41 -17.56 -6.51
CA TYR A 166 -3.57 -16.13 -6.84
C TYR A 166 -2.47 -15.65 -7.80
N GLY A 167 -1.20 -16.01 -7.54
CA GLY A 167 -0.08 -15.67 -8.41
C GLY A 167 -0.21 -16.26 -9.81
N ARG A 168 -0.60 -17.53 -9.93
CA ARG A 168 -0.86 -18.16 -11.24
C ARG A 168 -2.03 -17.50 -11.97
N THR A 169 -3.07 -17.12 -11.25
CA THR A 169 -4.22 -16.41 -11.82
C THR A 169 -3.78 -15.08 -12.43
N LEU A 170 -3.04 -14.25 -11.68
CA LEU A 170 -2.50 -13.00 -12.23
C LEU A 170 -1.59 -13.24 -13.43
N ASN A 171 -0.71 -14.24 -13.35
CA ASN A 171 0.20 -14.56 -14.45
C ASN A 171 -0.55 -14.97 -15.74
N SER A 172 -1.66 -15.70 -15.61
CA SER A 172 -2.49 -16.06 -16.76
C SER A 172 -3.23 -14.86 -17.38
N LEU A 173 -3.47 -13.82 -16.58
CA LEU A 173 -4.13 -12.58 -17.01
C LEU A 173 -3.14 -11.51 -17.51
N MET A 174 -1.82 -11.74 -17.44
CA MET A 174 -0.81 -10.74 -17.80
C MET A 174 -1.00 -10.10 -19.19
N PRO A 175 -1.36 -10.82 -20.25
CA PRO A 175 -1.61 -10.19 -21.54
C PRO A 175 -2.76 -9.17 -21.48
N LEU A 176 -3.88 -9.53 -20.84
CA LEU A 176 -5.04 -8.64 -20.67
C LEU A 176 -4.72 -7.48 -19.71
N LEU A 177 -4.01 -7.75 -18.64
CA LEU A 177 -3.56 -6.71 -17.72
C LEU A 177 -2.67 -5.69 -18.44
N GLY A 178 -1.73 -6.13 -19.28
CA GLY A 178 -0.85 -5.24 -20.05
C GLY A 178 -1.62 -4.29 -20.97
N GLU A 179 -2.77 -4.73 -21.52
CA GLU A 179 -3.64 -3.89 -22.34
C GLU A 179 -4.55 -2.95 -21.54
N ARG A 180 -4.96 -3.34 -20.35
CA ARG A 180 -6.00 -2.64 -19.57
C ARG A 180 -5.44 -1.85 -18.38
N TYR A 181 -4.20 -2.07 -18.03
CA TYR A 181 -3.59 -1.43 -16.86
C TYR A 181 -3.62 0.10 -16.98
N GLY A 182 -3.98 0.77 -15.90
CA GLY A 182 -4.14 2.23 -15.90
C GLY A 182 -5.43 2.73 -16.59
N THR A 183 -6.31 1.83 -17.04
CA THR A 183 -7.57 2.21 -17.70
C THR A 183 -8.78 1.87 -16.84
N LYS A 184 -9.92 2.55 -17.10
CA LYS A 184 -11.21 2.26 -16.45
C LYS A 184 -11.80 0.88 -16.81
N ASN A 185 -11.18 0.15 -17.73
CA ASN A 185 -11.62 -1.17 -18.16
C ASN A 185 -11.01 -2.30 -17.31
N LEU A 186 -10.18 -1.96 -16.32
CA LEU A 186 -9.72 -2.86 -15.27
C LEU A 186 -10.25 -2.34 -13.93
N GLN A 187 -11.09 -3.14 -13.28
CA GLN A 187 -11.70 -2.79 -11.99
C GLN A 187 -11.71 -4.02 -11.08
N ALA A 188 -11.68 -3.79 -9.77
CA ALA A 188 -11.85 -4.84 -8.78
C ALA A 188 -12.68 -4.34 -7.60
N VAL A 189 -13.30 -5.26 -6.89
CA VAL A 189 -14.02 -5.03 -5.64
C VAL A 189 -13.51 -5.98 -4.57
N CYS A 190 -13.69 -5.62 -3.32
CA CYS A 190 -13.36 -6.50 -2.20
C CYS A 190 -14.45 -6.46 -1.12
N SER A 191 -14.47 -7.47 -0.25
CA SER A 191 -15.46 -7.58 0.83
C SER A 191 -15.30 -6.51 1.91
N GLU A 192 -14.13 -5.91 2.04
CA GLU A 192 -13.89 -4.81 2.97
C GLU A 192 -14.63 -3.51 2.55
N ARG A 193 -15.03 -3.43 1.26
CA ARG A 193 -15.67 -2.26 0.64
C ARG A 193 -17.02 -2.61 0.04
N LYS A 194 -18.04 -2.70 0.88
CA LYS A 194 -19.41 -3.05 0.43
C LYS A 194 -20.02 -2.06 -0.56
N ASP A 195 -19.62 -0.81 -0.51
CA ASP A 195 -20.04 0.27 -1.41
C ASP A 195 -19.48 0.13 -2.83
N GLN A 196 -18.47 -0.72 -3.02
CA GLN A 196 -17.81 -0.97 -4.31
C GLN A 196 -18.25 -2.28 -4.97
N CYS A 197 -19.39 -2.82 -4.59
CA CYS A 197 -19.93 -4.04 -5.23
C CYS A 197 -20.46 -3.80 -6.66
N ALA A 198 -20.60 -2.56 -7.11
CA ALA A 198 -21.00 -2.21 -8.47
C ALA A 198 -19.81 -1.69 -9.28
N MET A 199 -19.52 -2.32 -10.40
CA MET A 199 -18.49 -1.90 -11.34
C MET A 199 -19.14 -1.43 -12.63
N ASN A 200 -18.84 -0.21 -13.06
CA ASN A 200 -19.44 0.40 -14.24
C ASN A 200 -18.44 0.46 -15.40
N PHE A 201 -18.77 -0.19 -16.50
CA PHE A 201 -17.98 -0.25 -17.72
C PHE A 201 -18.62 0.55 -18.89
N GLY A 202 -19.39 1.56 -18.57
CA GLY A 202 -20.03 2.43 -19.54
C GLY A 202 -21.34 1.84 -20.09
N LYS A 203 -21.26 0.90 -21.01
CA LYS A 203 -22.46 0.27 -21.64
C LYS A 203 -23.16 -0.73 -20.72
N PHE A 204 -22.49 -1.24 -19.71
CA PHE A 204 -23.04 -2.20 -18.74
C PHE A 204 -22.44 -1.98 -17.35
N THR A 205 -23.19 -2.40 -16.36
CA THR A 205 -22.77 -2.39 -14.95
C THR A 205 -22.79 -3.81 -14.44
N VAL A 206 -21.70 -4.21 -13.80
CA VAL A 206 -21.58 -5.52 -13.14
C VAL A 206 -21.82 -5.31 -11.65
N TYR A 207 -22.73 -6.08 -11.08
CA TYR A 207 -22.92 -6.17 -9.64
C TYR A 207 -22.29 -7.46 -9.14
N ALA A 208 -21.39 -7.34 -8.16
CA ALA A 208 -20.76 -8.47 -7.51
C ALA A 208 -21.22 -8.58 -6.06
N ILE A 209 -21.58 -9.77 -5.63
CA ILE A 209 -21.76 -10.08 -4.22
C ILE A 209 -20.47 -10.75 -3.76
N VAL A 210 -19.76 -10.08 -2.86
CA VAL A 210 -18.45 -10.55 -2.36
C VAL A 210 -18.65 -10.94 -0.89
N GLU A 211 -18.66 -12.22 -0.60
CA GLU A 211 -18.87 -12.72 0.77
C GLU A 211 -17.54 -12.84 1.54
N HIS A 212 -16.50 -13.36 0.91
CA HIS A 212 -15.20 -13.61 1.55
C HIS A 212 -13.99 -13.47 0.62
N LEU A 213 -14.15 -12.99 -0.60
CA LEU A 213 -13.06 -12.95 -1.60
C LEU A 213 -12.99 -11.57 -2.28
N SER A 214 -11.78 -11.19 -2.67
CA SER A 214 -11.60 -10.13 -3.65
C SER A 214 -11.92 -10.68 -5.05
N LEU A 215 -12.61 -9.86 -5.85
CA LEU A 215 -12.92 -10.17 -7.24
C LEU A 215 -12.19 -9.19 -8.15
N ILE A 216 -11.53 -9.71 -9.17
CA ILE A 216 -10.99 -8.92 -10.28
C ILE A 216 -11.82 -9.18 -11.54
N HIS A 217 -12.20 -8.14 -12.24
CA HIS A 217 -12.91 -8.22 -13.50
C HIS A 217 -12.20 -7.41 -14.59
N ILE A 218 -12.06 -8.00 -15.74
CA ILE A 218 -11.49 -7.38 -16.93
C ILE A 218 -12.58 -7.40 -18.03
N SER A 219 -13.03 -6.22 -18.44
CA SER A 219 -14.02 -6.13 -19.50
C SER A 219 -13.39 -6.40 -20.86
N GLU A 220 -14.06 -7.19 -21.69
CA GLU A 220 -13.77 -7.25 -23.12
C GLU A 220 -14.39 -6.04 -23.84
N PRO A 221 -13.81 -5.60 -24.97
CA PRO A 221 -14.26 -4.43 -25.72
C PRO A 221 -15.65 -4.61 -26.34
#